data_77c944a2914b71894dc17291a3e85bab
#
_entry.id   77c944a2914b71894dc17291a3e85bab
#
_cell.length_a   1.000
_cell.length_b   1.000
_cell.length_c   1.000
_cell.angle_alpha   90.00
_cell.angle_beta   90.00
_cell.angle_gamma   90.00
#
_symmetry.space_group_name_H-M   'P 1'
#
loop_
_entity.id
_entity.type
_entity.pdbx_description
1 polymer ?
#
loop_
_entity_poly.entity_id
_entity_poly.type
_entity_poly.pdbx_seq_one_letter_code
_entity_poly.pdbx_strand_id
1 'polypeptide(L)'
;GTGGYSQAVAIGNILQRQYKVNLRVIPGRNDVSRLATLRAGRVHFSAGGSESVYAQEGILNFASRIWGPQPIRALMSNYSDSCSFTFAMASDAGVETIDDIKGKRLTFVQGAPSLNNATAALLSYANLTWDDVIPVEVGGYNASIDAVLNNRADMAGGACNSPPFLRIEASPRGLTFARFPHDDAEAVERVR
;
A
#
# COMPACT_ATOMS: atom_id res chain seq x y z
N GLY A 1 9.80 6.83 -5.48
CA GLY A 1 9.06 7.02 -4.22
C GLY A 1 7.64 6.48 -4.33
N THR A 2 6.99 6.31 -3.21
CA THR A 2 5.57 5.92 -3.14
C THR A 2 4.66 7.14 -3.38
N GLY A 3 3.33 6.93 -3.54
CA GLY A 3 2.36 8.03 -3.62
C GLY A 3 2.47 9.00 -2.45
N GLY A 4 2.50 8.51 -1.21
CA GLY A 4 2.67 9.35 -0.03
C GLY A 4 3.99 10.15 0.01
N TYR A 5 5.08 9.58 -0.52
CA TYR A 5 6.33 10.31 -0.68
C TYR A 5 6.19 11.49 -1.66
N SER A 6 5.59 11.23 -2.82
CA SER A 6 5.38 12.27 -3.84
C SER A 6 4.46 13.39 -3.33
N GLN A 7 3.40 13.04 -2.59
CA GLN A 7 2.52 14.01 -1.94
C GLN A 7 3.27 14.85 -0.91
N ALA A 8 4.09 14.23 -0.05
CA ALA A 8 4.89 14.95 0.94
C ALA A 8 5.88 15.93 0.28
N VAL A 9 6.50 15.54 -0.83
CA VAL A 9 7.38 16.43 -1.61
C VAL A 9 6.59 17.61 -2.19
N ALA A 10 5.40 17.35 -2.75
CA ALA A 10 4.55 18.42 -3.28
C ALA A 10 4.11 19.42 -2.19
N ILE A 11 3.68 18.91 -1.03
CA ILE A 11 3.35 19.73 0.14
C ILE A 11 4.56 20.56 0.57
N GLY A 12 5.75 19.96 0.67
CA GLY A 12 6.98 20.64 1.02
C GLY A 12 7.33 21.79 0.08
N ASN A 13 7.14 21.59 -1.23
CA ASN A 13 7.35 22.62 -2.24
C ASN A 13 6.38 23.81 -2.08
N ILE A 14 5.12 23.55 -1.73
CA ILE A 14 4.13 24.60 -1.48
C ILE A 14 4.50 25.38 -0.21
N LEU A 15 4.80 24.68 0.88
CA LEU A 15 5.20 25.29 2.16
C LEU A 15 6.43 26.16 1.99
N GLN A 16 7.41 25.71 1.22
CA GLN A 16 8.62 26.50 0.95
C GLN A 16 8.32 27.76 0.15
N ARG A 17 7.49 27.66 -0.90
CA ARG A 17 7.16 28.81 -1.76
C ARG A 17 6.35 29.87 -1.01
N GLN A 18 5.31 29.45 -0.30
CA GLN A 18 4.33 30.35 0.30
C GLN A 18 4.72 30.83 1.70
N TYR A 19 5.33 29.95 2.51
CA TYR A 19 5.56 30.22 3.94
C TYR A 19 7.03 30.17 4.34
N LYS A 20 7.96 29.89 3.40
CA LYS A 20 9.41 29.76 3.67
C LYS A 20 9.72 28.61 4.66
N VAL A 21 8.82 27.64 4.80
CA VAL A 21 9.02 26.47 5.65
C VAL A 21 9.66 25.36 4.83
N ASN A 22 10.81 24.86 5.30
CA ASN A 22 11.51 23.75 4.69
C ASN A 22 11.04 22.42 5.28
N LEU A 23 10.38 21.60 4.48
CA LEU A 23 9.99 20.25 4.84
C LEU A 23 11.03 19.25 4.30
N ARG A 24 11.76 18.60 5.20
CA ARG A 24 12.66 17.52 4.83
C ARG A 24 11.90 16.20 4.79
N VAL A 25 11.76 15.60 3.62
CA VAL A 25 11.07 14.32 3.45
C VAL A 25 12.08 13.18 3.59
N ILE A 26 11.80 12.24 4.49
CA ILE A 26 12.61 11.04 4.73
C ILE A 26 11.79 9.83 4.31
N PRO A 27 12.23 9.03 3.31
CA PRO A 27 11.50 7.87 2.87
C PRO A 27 11.53 6.76 3.93
N GLY A 28 10.37 6.18 4.23
CA GLY A 28 10.23 4.97 5.03
C GLY A 28 10.09 3.73 4.14
N ARG A 29 10.57 2.58 4.64
CA ARG A 29 10.52 1.30 3.90
C ARG A 29 9.10 0.71 3.91
N ASN A 30 8.44 0.76 5.06
CA ASN A 30 7.11 0.19 5.35
C ASN A 30 6.45 0.99 6.49
N ASP A 31 5.24 0.59 6.87
CA ASP A 31 4.44 1.25 7.90
C ASP A 31 5.15 1.30 9.25
N VAL A 32 5.66 0.16 9.69
CA VAL A 32 6.37 0.02 10.98
C VAL A 32 7.59 0.93 11.01
N SER A 33 8.39 0.98 9.94
CA SER A 33 9.59 1.82 9.90
C SER A 33 9.28 3.32 9.95
N ARG A 34 8.18 3.74 9.32
CA ARG A 34 7.72 5.14 9.38
C ARG A 34 7.29 5.52 10.79
N LEU A 35 6.44 4.71 11.39
CA LEU A 35 5.93 4.98 12.75
C LEU A 35 7.01 4.82 13.83
N ALA A 36 7.98 3.92 13.64
CA ALA A 36 9.15 3.85 14.53
C ALA A 36 9.96 5.15 14.53
N THR A 37 10.12 5.76 13.38
CA THR A 37 10.84 7.03 13.23
C THR A 37 10.06 8.18 13.87
N LEU A 38 8.72 8.20 13.71
CA LEU A 38 7.83 9.17 14.38
C LEU A 38 7.85 9.00 15.90
N ARG A 39 7.69 7.77 16.38
CA ARG A 39 7.73 7.43 17.82
C ARG A 39 9.05 7.84 18.48
N ALA A 40 10.16 7.67 17.78
CA ALA A 40 11.48 8.06 18.26
C ALA A 40 11.74 9.60 18.24
N GLY A 41 10.74 10.39 17.83
CA GLY A 41 10.88 11.86 17.71
C GLY A 41 11.86 12.33 16.64
N ARG A 42 12.24 11.45 15.71
CA ARG A 42 13.18 11.80 14.62
C ARG A 42 12.51 12.55 13.48
N VAL A 43 11.20 12.45 13.40
CA VAL A 43 10.33 13.21 12.48
C VAL A 43 9.12 13.73 13.25
N HIS A 44 8.53 14.82 12.76
CA HIS A 44 7.36 15.47 13.38
C HIS A 44 6.04 14.94 12.78
N PHE A 45 6.08 14.47 11.53
CA PHE A 45 4.91 14.03 10.78
C PHE A 45 5.20 12.73 10.03
N SER A 46 4.16 11.97 9.76
CA SER A 46 4.23 10.78 8.90
C SER A 46 3.10 10.83 7.88
N ALA A 47 3.41 10.51 6.63
CA ALA A 47 2.40 10.18 5.65
C ALA A 47 2.05 8.70 5.81
N GLY A 48 0.79 8.40 6.09
CA GLY A 48 0.34 7.06 6.41
C GLY A 48 -1.07 6.77 5.90
N GLY A 49 -1.51 5.56 6.16
CA GLY A 49 -2.86 5.07 5.93
C GLY A 49 -3.47 4.52 7.22
N SER A 50 -4.18 3.40 7.13
CA SER A 50 -4.83 2.74 8.27
C SER A 50 -3.87 2.27 9.36
N GLU A 51 -2.57 2.12 9.08
CA GLU A 51 -1.56 1.80 10.09
C GLU A 51 -1.52 2.82 11.24
N SER A 52 -1.95 4.05 10.98
CA SER A 52 -2.06 5.08 12.03
C SER A 52 -3.09 4.70 13.09
N VAL A 53 -4.23 4.11 12.68
CA VAL A 53 -5.24 3.58 13.60
C VAL A 53 -4.70 2.38 14.35
N TYR A 54 -4.05 1.45 13.66
CA TYR A 54 -3.48 0.25 14.30
C TYR A 54 -2.42 0.60 15.35
N ALA A 55 -1.62 1.62 15.08
CA ALA A 55 -0.63 2.11 16.04
C ALA A 55 -1.27 2.86 17.21
N GLN A 56 -2.35 3.61 16.97
CA GLN A 56 -3.09 4.30 18.03
C GLN A 56 -3.76 3.31 18.98
N GLU A 57 -4.35 2.26 18.43
CA GLU A 57 -5.02 1.20 19.20
C GLU A 57 -4.05 0.15 19.76
N GLY A 58 -2.80 0.12 19.29
CA GLY A 58 -1.80 -0.87 19.71
C GLY A 58 -2.14 -2.29 19.27
N ILE A 59 -2.58 -2.45 18.02
CA ILE A 59 -2.98 -3.74 17.44
C ILE A 59 -2.07 -4.16 16.28
N LEU A 60 -2.21 -5.38 15.80
CA LEU A 60 -1.41 -5.98 14.71
C LEU A 60 0.10 -5.86 14.98
N ASN A 61 0.86 -5.32 14.04
CA ASN A 61 2.31 -5.12 14.19
C ASN A 61 2.69 -4.18 15.36
N PHE A 62 1.72 -3.47 15.94
CA PHE A 62 1.90 -2.54 17.06
C PHE A 62 1.39 -3.08 18.38
N ALA A 63 0.94 -4.35 18.46
CA ALA A 63 0.40 -4.98 19.67
C ALA A 63 1.46 -5.33 20.73
N SER A 64 2.74 -5.24 20.41
CA SER A 64 3.80 -5.60 21.38
C SER A 64 3.93 -4.56 22.49
N ARG A 65 4.38 -5.00 23.69
CA ARG A 65 4.65 -4.09 24.82
C ARG A 65 5.66 -2.98 24.49
N ILE A 66 6.55 -3.21 23.53
CA ILE A 66 7.53 -2.22 23.09
C ILE A 66 6.85 -1.06 22.37
N TRP A 67 5.80 -1.36 21.61
CA TRP A 67 5.03 -0.33 20.90
C TRP A 67 4.05 0.37 21.83
N GLY A 68 3.07 -0.34 22.32
CA GLY A 68 1.90 0.20 23.01
C GLY A 68 1.09 1.17 22.12
N PRO A 69 -0.06 1.62 22.58
CA PRO A 69 -0.84 2.65 21.88
C PRO A 69 -0.05 3.95 21.67
N GLN A 70 -0.11 4.51 20.48
CA GLN A 70 0.61 5.74 20.12
C GLN A 70 -0.33 6.94 20.08
N PRO A 71 0.05 8.11 20.67
CA PRO A 71 -0.78 9.31 20.68
C PRO A 71 -0.74 10.04 19.33
N ILE A 72 -1.24 9.38 18.28
CA ILE A 72 -1.26 9.91 16.91
C ILE A 72 -2.44 10.89 16.75
N ARG A 73 -2.23 11.94 15.95
CA ARG A 73 -3.26 12.90 15.55
C ARG A 73 -3.27 13.02 14.02
N ALA A 74 -4.44 12.81 13.41
CA ALA A 74 -4.65 13.09 12.00
C ALA A 74 -4.70 14.61 11.79
N LEU A 75 -3.88 15.12 10.88
CA LEU A 75 -3.86 16.53 10.49
C LEU A 75 -4.67 16.77 9.23
N MET A 76 -4.58 15.86 8.28
CA MET A 76 -5.33 15.91 7.03
C MET A 76 -5.45 14.51 6.46
N SER A 77 -6.48 14.27 5.69
CA SER A 77 -6.59 13.11 4.82
C SER A 77 -6.82 13.57 3.39
N ASN A 78 -6.34 12.78 2.43
CA ASN A 78 -6.77 12.95 1.06
C ASN A 78 -7.59 11.73 0.66
N TYR A 79 -8.55 11.95 -0.17
CA TYR A 79 -9.42 10.94 -0.73
C TYR A 79 -9.49 11.13 -2.25
N SER A 80 -9.53 10.03 -2.98
CA SER A 80 -9.76 10.04 -4.42
C SER A 80 -10.84 9.02 -4.73
N ASP A 81 -11.91 9.49 -5.29
CA ASP A 81 -13.05 8.70 -5.78
C ASP A 81 -12.80 8.10 -7.16
N SER A 82 -11.78 8.58 -7.87
CA SER A 82 -11.44 8.10 -9.22
C SER A 82 -10.33 7.05 -9.24
N CYS A 83 -9.64 6.84 -8.12
CA CYS A 83 -8.47 5.96 -8.06
C CYS A 83 -8.31 5.39 -6.66
N SER A 84 -8.63 4.12 -6.51
CA SER A 84 -8.59 3.41 -5.24
C SER A 84 -7.40 2.43 -5.17
N PHE A 85 -7.41 1.60 -4.17
CA PHE A 85 -6.49 0.48 -4.01
C PHE A 85 -6.86 -0.64 -4.99
N THR A 86 -5.87 -1.28 -5.62
CA THR A 86 -6.08 -2.35 -6.60
C THR A 86 -4.88 -3.29 -6.66
N PHE A 87 -4.99 -4.37 -7.44
CA PHE A 87 -3.85 -5.17 -7.85
C PHE A 87 -3.28 -4.65 -9.16
N ALA A 88 -2.01 -4.25 -9.12
CA ALA A 88 -1.18 -4.02 -10.30
C ALA A 88 -0.58 -5.36 -10.71
N MET A 89 -0.93 -5.83 -11.89
CA MET A 89 -0.58 -7.14 -12.41
C MET A 89 0.32 -7.01 -13.62
N ALA A 90 1.27 -7.93 -13.76
CA ALA A 90 1.97 -8.07 -15.03
C ALA A 90 0.98 -8.55 -16.11
N SER A 91 0.99 -7.93 -17.30
CA SER A 91 0.06 -8.29 -18.36
C SER A 91 0.23 -9.72 -18.88
N ASP A 92 1.43 -10.30 -18.66
CA ASP A 92 1.74 -11.69 -18.99
C ASP A 92 1.34 -12.69 -17.88
N ALA A 93 0.73 -12.23 -16.79
CA ALA A 93 0.33 -13.11 -15.67
C ALA A 93 -0.88 -13.99 -15.96
N GLY A 94 -1.58 -13.78 -17.09
CA GLY A 94 -2.76 -14.56 -17.46
C GLY A 94 -3.91 -14.38 -16.47
N VAL A 95 -4.16 -13.13 -16.05
CA VAL A 95 -5.30 -12.72 -15.24
C VAL A 95 -6.20 -11.85 -16.10
N GLU A 96 -7.34 -12.38 -16.50
CA GLU A 96 -8.35 -11.67 -17.30
C GLU A 96 -9.54 -11.24 -16.42
N THR A 97 -9.88 -12.09 -15.46
CA THR A 97 -10.96 -11.88 -14.51
C THR A 97 -10.44 -11.94 -13.07
N ILE A 98 -11.28 -11.56 -12.12
CA ILE A 98 -10.93 -11.59 -10.69
C ILE A 98 -10.74 -13.02 -10.18
N ASP A 99 -11.41 -14.01 -10.79
CA ASP A 99 -11.30 -15.42 -10.41
C ASP A 99 -9.94 -16.01 -10.77
N ASP A 100 -9.26 -15.45 -11.76
CA ASP A 100 -7.93 -15.91 -12.20
C ASP A 100 -6.82 -15.52 -11.19
N ILE A 101 -7.15 -14.76 -10.16
CA ILE A 101 -6.21 -14.39 -9.07
C ILE A 101 -5.84 -15.62 -8.25
N LYS A 102 -6.72 -16.61 -8.15
CA LYS A 102 -6.44 -17.85 -7.41
C LYS A 102 -5.18 -18.54 -7.91
N GLY A 103 -4.29 -18.88 -6.99
CA GLY A 103 -3.01 -19.54 -7.28
C GLY A 103 -1.93 -18.64 -7.86
N LYS A 104 -2.18 -17.34 -8.06
CA LYS A 104 -1.15 -16.40 -8.52
C LYS A 104 -0.20 -15.98 -7.40
N ARG A 105 1.00 -15.56 -7.79
CA ARG A 105 2.03 -15.06 -6.88
C ARG A 105 1.76 -13.60 -6.54
N LEU A 106 1.34 -13.34 -5.31
CA LEU A 106 0.97 -12.02 -4.83
C LEU A 106 1.96 -11.54 -3.77
N THR A 107 2.47 -10.32 -3.88
CA THR A 107 3.43 -9.80 -2.93
C THR A 107 2.80 -9.52 -1.56
N PHE A 108 3.48 -10.00 -0.50
CA PHE A 108 3.20 -9.67 0.90
C PHE A 108 4.32 -8.80 1.45
N VAL A 109 4.02 -7.59 1.89
CA VAL A 109 5.05 -6.64 2.35
C VAL A 109 5.20 -6.72 3.86
N GLN A 110 6.34 -7.23 4.32
CA GLN A 110 6.65 -7.34 5.74
C GLN A 110 6.61 -5.95 6.41
N GLY A 111 5.94 -5.86 7.57
CA GLY A 111 5.81 -4.62 8.32
C GLY A 111 4.95 -3.54 7.66
N ALA A 112 4.06 -3.92 6.74
CA ALA A 112 3.09 -3.04 6.08
C ALA A 112 1.64 -3.50 6.31
N PRO A 113 1.13 -3.47 7.56
CA PRO A 113 -0.22 -3.95 7.87
C PRO A 113 -1.31 -3.21 7.10
N SER A 114 -1.16 -1.94 6.83
CA SER A 114 -2.12 -1.16 6.04
C SER A 114 -2.26 -1.71 4.62
N LEU A 115 -1.11 -1.95 3.96
CA LEU A 115 -1.08 -2.50 2.61
C LEU A 115 -1.63 -3.93 2.55
N ASN A 116 -1.19 -4.79 3.46
CA ASN A 116 -1.57 -6.19 3.47
C ASN A 116 -3.05 -6.40 3.82
N ASN A 117 -3.60 -5.57 4.72
CA ASN A 117 -5.03 -5.61 5.05
C ASN A 117 -5.90 -5.10 3.88
N ALA A 118 -5.47 -4.04 3.18
CA ALA A 118 -6.16 -3.59 1.98
C ALA A 118 -6.10 -4.66 0.87
N THR A 119 -4.98 -5.37 0.75
CA THR A 119 -4.84 -6.52 -0.15
C THR A 119 -5.78 -7.66 0.24
N ALA A 120 -5.86 -8.00 1.54
CA ALA A 120 -6.78 -9.01 2.04
C ALA A 120 -8.25 -8.65 1.76
N ALA A 121 -8.63 -7.37 1.90
CA ALA A 121 -9.96 -6.90 1.55
C ALA A 121 -10.28 -7.13 0.06
N LEU A 122 -9.34 -6.86 -0.85
CA LEU A 122 -9.54 -7.15 -2.27
C LEU A 122 -9.60 -8.66 -2.56
N LEU A 123 -8.85 -9.49 -1.84
CA LEU A 123 -8.99 -10.95 -1.93
C LEU A 123 -10.39 -11.38 -1.45
N SER A 124 -10.87 -10.83 -0.33
CA SER A 124 -12.22 -11.11 0.17
C SER A 124 -13.31 -10.69 -0.81
N TYR A 125 -13.12 -9.60 -1.56
CA TYR A 125 -14.02 -9.21 -2.65
C TYR A 125 -14.15 -10.37 -3.67
N ALA A 126 -13.03 -11.01 -4.03
CA ALA A 126 -12.99 -12.15 -4.94
C ALA A 126 -13.38 -13.50 -4.24
N ASN A 127 -13.89 -13.46 -3.01
CA ASN A 127 -14.13 -14.64 -2.18
C ASN A 127 -12.88 -15.52 -1.99
N LEU A 128 -11.71 -14.87 -1.90
CA LEU A 128 -10.40 -15.48 -1.68
C LEU A 128 -9.76 -14.99 -0.38
N THR A 129 -8.78 -15.71 0.06
CA THR A 129 -7.92 -15.37 1.21
C THR A 129 -6.45 -15.43 0.79
N TRP A 130 -5.53 -15.16 1.71
CA TRP A 130 -4.10 -15.34 1.48
C TRP A 130 -3.71 -16.80 1.23
N ASP A 131 -4.52 -17.77 1.68
CA ASP A 131 -4.30 -19.21 1.46
C ASP A 131 -4.64 -19.65 0.02
N ASP A 132 -5.41 -18.85 -0.70
CA ASP A 132 -5.80 -19.11 -2.10
C ASP A 132 -4.80 -18.57 -3.12
N VAL A 133 -3.78 -17.84 -2.70
CA VAL A 133 -2.71 -17.25 -3.53
C VAL A 133 -1.35 -17.74 -3.04
N ILE A 134 -0.28 -17.45 -3.78
CA ILE A 134 1.08 -17.75 -3.36
C ILE A 134 1.73 -16.46 -2.85
N PRO A 135 1.84 -16.26 -1.51
CA PRO A 135 2.44 -15.04 -0.96
C PRO A 135 3.94 -14.96 -1.28
N VAL A 136 4.37 -13.86 -1.86
CA VAL A 136 5.79 -13.55 -2.09
C VAL A 136 6.21 -12.49 -1.09
N GLU A 137 6.87 -12.91 -0.03
CA GLU A 137 7.32 -12.01 1.03
C GLU A 137 8.44 -11.09 0.58
N VAL A 138 8.27 -9.80 0.85
CA VAL A 138 9.24 -8.74 0.51
C VAL A 138 9.39 -7.73 1.64
N GLY A 139 10.58 -7.15 1.78
CA GLY A 139 10.91 -6.25 2.89
C GLY A 139 10.41 -4.81 2.74
N GLY A 140 9.68 -4.45 1.68
CA GLY A 140 9.17 -3.10 1.46
C GLY A 140 8.43 -2.92 0.14
N TYR A 141 7.70 -1.82 0.02
CA TYR A 141 6.82 -1.58 -1.13
C TYR A 141 7.56 -1.56 -2.48
N ASN A 142 8.73 -0.93 -2.57
CA ASN A 142 9.49 -0.95 -3.82
C ASN A 142 9.97 -2.36 -4.18
N ALA A 143 10.29 -3.18 -3.18
CA ALA A 143 10.66 -4.57 -3.39
C ALA A 143 9.49 -5.42 -3.92
N SER A 144 8.23 -5.04 -3.65
CA SER A 144 7.05 -5.69 -4.25
C SER A 144 7.01 -5.44 -5.76
N ILE A 145 7.29 -4.21 -6.18
CA ILE A 145 7.36 -3.86 -7.60
C ILE A 145 8.53 -4.58 -8.30
N ASP A 146 9.69 -4.61 -7.65
CA ASP A 146 10.86 -5.33 -8.15
C ASP A 146 10.59 -6.84 -8.28
N ALA A 147 9.78 -7.41 -7.39
CA ALA A 147 9.37 -8.81 -7.49
C ALA A 147 8.51 -9.07 -8.74
N VAL A 148 7.58 -8.16 -9.07
CA VAL A 148 6.78 -8.25 -10.30
C VAL A 148 7.67 -8.07 -11.53
N LEU A 149 8.50 -7.03 -11.56
CA LEU A 149 9.42 -6.77 -12.68
C LEU A 149 10.33 -7.95 -13.01
N ASN A 150 10.83 -8.63 -11.99
CA ASN A 150 11.76 -9.76 -12.10
C ASN A 150 11.06 -11.13 -12.18
N ASN A 151 9.78 -11.17 -12.48
CA ASN A 151 8.97 -12.38 -12.58
C ASN A 151 9.02 -13.30 -11.34
N ARG A 152 9.23 -12.72 -10.15
CA ARG A 152 9.12 -13.43 -8.86
C ARG A 152 7.70 -13.39 -8.32
N ALA A 153 6.92 -12.37 -8.72
CA ALA A 153 5.50 -12.23 -8.44
C ALA A 153 4.73 -11.91 -9.73
N ASP A 154 3.43 -12.17 -9.71
CA ASP A 154 2.52 -11.87 -10.80
C ASP A 154 1.83 -10.54 -10.58
N MET A 155 1.63 -10.17 -9.31
CA MET A 155 0.91 -8.96 -8.94
C MET A 155 1.39 -8.37 -7.60
N ALA A 156 1.07 -7.09 -7.40
CA ALA A 156 1.31 -6.34 -6.17
C ALA A 156 0.11 -5.45 -5.83
N GLY A 157 -0.27 -5.40 -4.56
CA GLY A 157 -1.30 -4.47 -4.07
C GLY A 157 -0.78 -3.03 -3.98
N GLY A 158 -1.63 -2.06 -4.28
CA GLY A 158 -1.28 -0.64 -4.13
C GLY A 158 -2.34 0.31 -4.67
N ALA A 159 -2.15 1.60 -4.45
CA ALA A 159 -3.01 2.61 -5.05
C ALA A 159 -2.79 2.68 -6.57
N CYS A 160 -3.85 2.76 -7.35
CA CYS A 160 -3.78 2.72 -8.82
C CYS A 160 -2.91 3.85 -9.41
N ASN A 161 -2.80 4.98 -8.72
CA ASN A 161 -1.93 6.10 -9.12
C ASN A 161 -0.51 6.03 -8.55
N SER A 162 -0.09 4.87 -8.08
CA SER A 162 1.24 4.69 -7.47
C SER A 162 2.35 4.83 -8.51
N PRO A 163 3.26 5.82 -8.40
CA PRO A 163 4.31 6.03 -9.39
C PRO A 163 5.19 4.81 -9.67
N PRO A 164 5.51 3.91 -8.70
CA PRO A 164 6.22 2.69 -8.99
C PRO A 164 5.56 1.75 -10.00
N PHE A 165 4.23 1.80 -10.18
CA PHE A 165 3.53 0.99 -11.18
C PHE A 165 3.91 1.35 -12.62
N LEU A 166 4.31 2.60 -12.87
CA LEU A 166 4.83 3.02 -14.18
C LEU A 166 6.09 2.23 -14.58
N ARG A 167 6.83 1.69 -13.62
CA ARG A 167 7.98 0.83 -13.91
C ARG A 167 7.55 -0.54 -14.45
N ILE A 168 6.41 -1.07 -13.96
CA ILE A 168 5.84 -2.31 -14.48
C ILE A 168 5.30 -2.06 -15.89
N GLU A 169 4.58 -0.97 -16.09
CA GLU A 169 4.06 -0.54 -17.39
C GLU A 169 5.15 -0.41 -18.45
N ALA A 170 6.27 0.24 -18.08
CA ALA A 170 7.41 0.44 -18.99
C ALA A 170 8.27 -0.83 -19.19
N SER A 171 7.99 -1.92 -18.51
CA SER A 171 8.72 -3.18 -18.63
C SER A 171 8.15 -4.06 -19.76
N PRO A 172 8.91 -5.08 -20.23
CA PRO A 172 8.40 -6.05 -21.19
C PRO A 172 7.17 -6.83 -20.68
N ARG A 173 6.96 -6.88 -19.35
CA ARG A 173 5.81 -7.56 -18.74
C ARG A 173 4.51 -6.77 -18.88
N GLY A 174 4.59 -5.45 -19.11
CA GLY A 174 3.42 -4.57 -19.16
C GLY A 174 2.64 -4.51 -17.85
N LEU A 175 1.64 -3.65 -17.79
CA LEU A 175 0.80 -3.44 -16.62
C LEU A 175 -0.67 -3.58 -16.98
N THR A 176 -1.40 -4.30 -16.16
CA THR A 176 -2.87 -4.30 -16.13
C THR A 176 -3.35 -4.19 -14.68
N PHE A 177 -4.62 -3.83 -14.51
CA PHE A 177 -5.24 -3.70 -13.20
C PHE A 177 -6.44 -4.63 -13.06
N ALA A 178 -6.57 -5.27 -11.91
CA ALA A 178 -7.77 -5.99 -11.55
C ALA A 178 -8.96 -5.01 -11.44
N ARG A 179 -10.12 -5.44 -11.91
CA ARG A 179 -11.36 -4.66 -11.81
C ARG A 179 -12.18 -5.18 -10.64
N PHE A 180 -12.67 -4.25 -9.83
CA PHE A 180 -13.52 -4.49 -8.67
C PHE A 180 -14.81 -3.68 -8.84
N PRO A 181 -15.82 -4.18 -9.57
CA PRO A 181 -17.07 -3.48 -9.79
C PRO A 181 -17.78 -3.15 -8.47
N HIS A 182 -18.16 -1.90 -8.27
CA HIS A 182 -18.81 -1.43 -7.04
C HIS A 182 -20.29 -1.77 -6.97
N ASP A 183 -20.88 -2.20 -8.06
CA ASP A 183 -22.27 -2.62 -8.21
C ASP A 183 -22.49 -4.12 -7.93
N ASP A 184 -21.42 -4.89 -7.70
CA ASP A 184 -21.52 -6.25 -7.16
C ASP A 184 -21.76 -6.17 -5.63
N ALA A 185 -23.03 -6.11 -5.26
CA ALA A 185 -23.45 -5.93 -3.86
C ALA A 185 -22.97 -7.07 -2.95
N GLU A 186 -22.93 -8.31 -3.44
CA GLU A 186 -22.47 -9.46 -2.67
C GLU A 186 -20.95 -9.38 -2.43
N ALA A 187 -20.17 -9.06 -3.45
CA ALA A 187 -18.73 -8.91 -3.32
C ALA A 187 -18.37 -7.71 -2.41
N VAL A 188 -19.11 -6.60 -2.52
CA VAL A 188 -18.93 -5.44 -1.63
C VAL A 188 -19.25 -5.79 -0.18
N GLU A 189 -20.27 -6.61 0.09
CA GLU A 189 -20.60 -7.02 1.46
C GLU A 189 -19.51 -7.91 2.09
N ARG A 190 -18.81 -8.71 1.29
CA ARG A 190 -17.67 -9.51 1.78
C ARG A 190 -16.48 -8.67 2.28
N VAL A 191 -16.41 -7.40 1.94
CA VAL A 191 -15.29 -6.48 2.28
C VAL A 191 -15.63 -5.58 3.47
N ARG A 192 -16.87 -5.57 3.92
CA ARG A 192 -17.35 -4.79 5.07
C ARG A 192 -17.07 -5.49 6.39
#